data_8ccae644e0b801237f0b64cc4e77511e
#
_entry.id   8ccae644e0b801237f0b64cc4e77511e
#
_cell.length_a   1.000
_cell.length_b   1.000
_cell.length_c   1.000
_cell.angle_alpha   90.00
_cell.angle_beta   90.00
_cell.angle_gamma   90.00
#
_symmetry.space_group_name_H-M   'P 1'
#
loop_
_entity.id
_entity.type
_entity.pdbx_description
1 polymer ?
#
loop_
_entity_poly.entity_id
_entity_poly.type
_entity_poly.pdbx_seq_one_letter_code
_entity_poly.pdbx_strand_id
1 'polypeptide(L)'
;MKKVFLILSLLSFGCSFPIQITIGEPTPTPEPTLAPTPTPQIRGELGTESNPLILTLAPSSRPTDSVISAGDVISAYIQSRTGYRIVTVIPVSENALLDSISKGNAHIASLSPYGYAIAYQRSDVTALLARVRDGQIFYGAQIIANRTKNFTPYFDEIKNENTTDVASALKQFQEKKACWSDPVSPSGYVIPLGLLKQAGVQIRSDAFLANQPSVVRAVYADDICDFGATFIDARTSPTLEADYPDVMDKVKVIWRTPNIIPYENIVMSTDLPFEMRRVIQRAFIDLMLTPEGKSAMQTVYGFDETQVIEDSAYTEFVTLATASGLDLLSLIE
;
A
#
# COMPACT_ATOMS: atom_id res chain seq x y z
N MET A 1 -54.21 -62.10 -2.40
CA MET A 1 -53.98 -62.09 -3.85
C MET A 1 -52.51 -62.29 -4.09
N LYS A 2 -52.16 -63.35 -4.78
CA LYS A 2 -50.83 -64.05 -4.78
C LYS A 2 -49.75 -63.27 -5.56
N LYS A 3 -48.58 -63.04 -4.91
CA LYS A 3 -47.36 -62.63 -5.55
C LYS A 3 -46.62 -63.83 -6.05
N VAL A 4 -46.26 -63.85 -7.36
CA VAL A 4 -45.42 -64.86 -7.98
C VAL A 4 -43.98 -64.31 -7.95
N PHE A 5 -43.05 -65.05 -7.34
CA PHE A 5 -41.61 -64.83 -7.37
C PHE A 5 -41.01 -65.60 -8.56
N LEU A 6 -40.33 -64.91 -9.45
CA LEU A 6 -39.57 -65.54 -10.54
C LEU A 6 -38.09 -65.49 -10.16
N ILE A 7 -37.50 -66.67 -9.92
CA ILE A 7 -36.06 -66.80 -9.64
C ILE A 7 -35.40 -67.11 -10.98
N LEU A 8 -34.47 -66.22 -11.39
CA LEU A 8 -33.63 -66.39 -12.57
C LEU A 8 -32.23 -66.80 -12.11
N SER A 9 -31.87 -68.07 -12.31
CA SER A 9 -30.54 -68.64 -12.05
C SER A 9 -29.64 -68.37 -13.25
N LEU A 10 -28.59 -67.57 -13.02
CA LEU A 10 -27.49 -67.36 -13.98
C LEU A 10 -26.35 -68.34 -13.69
N LEU A 11 -26.12 -69.23 -14.61
CA LEU A 11 -24.96 -70.12 -14.67
C LEU A 11 -23.72 -69.30 -15.11
N SER A 12 -22.73 -69.18 -14.25
CA SER A 12 -21.44 -68.56 -14.58
C SER A 12 -20.47 -69.66 -15.02
N PHE A 13 -20.11 -69.63 -16.30
CA PHE A 13 -18.95 -70.35 -16.83
C PHE A 13 -17.67 -69.62 -16.47
N GLY A 14 -16.87 -70.22 -15.60
CA GLY A 14 -15.55 -69.71 -15.26
C GLY A 14 -14.49 -70.24 -16.25
N CYS A 15 -13.94 -69.42 -17.09
CA CYS A 15 -12.69 -69.69 -17.81
C CYS A 15 -11.51 -69.25 -16.96
N SER A 16 -10.78 -70.21 -16.37
CA SER A 16 -9.51 -69.94 -15.68
C SER A 16 -8.38 -69.89 -16.71
N PHE A 17 -7.86 -68.66 -16.93
CA PHE A 17 -6.59 -68.48 -17.60
C PHE A 17 -5.48 -68.38 -16.55
N PRO A 18 -4.37 -69.13 -16.66
CA PRO A 18 -3.22 -68.92 -15.77
C PRO A 18 -2.50 -67.63 -16.16
N ILE A 19 -2.58 -66.61 -15.31
CA ILE A 19 -1.77 -65.40 -15.44
C ILE A 19 -0.37 -65.74 -14.91
N GLN A 20 0.62 -65.87 -15.82
CA GLN A 20 2.03 -65.86 -15.42
C GLN A 20 2.44 -64.42 -15.10
N ILE A 21 2.60 -64.11 -13.83
CA ILE A 21 3.20 -62.87 -13.39
C ILE A 21 4.70 -63.00 -13.45
N THR A 22 5.33 -62.43 -14.49
CA THR A 22 6.77 -62.26 -14.55
C THR A 22 7.12 -61.05 -13.69
N ILE A 23 7.67 -61.27 -12.51
CA ILE A 23 8.22 -60.21 -11.66
C ILE A 23 9.51 -59.76 -12.34
N GLY A 24 9.46 -58.62 -13.05
CA GLY A 24 10.67 -57.98 -13.56
C GLY A 24 11.53 -57.48 -12.38
N GLU A 25 12.85 -57.65 -12.53
CA GLU A 25 13.79 -57.04 -11.57
C GLU A 25 13.53 -55.56 -11.43
N PRO A 26 13.58 -55.00 -10.19
CA PRO A 26 13.37 -53.55 -9.98
C PRO A 26 14.47 -52.77 -10.72
N THR A 27 14.06 -51.93 -11.65
CA THR A 27 14.96 -50.98 -12.30
C THR A 27 15.60 -50.10 -11.20
N PRO A 28 16.92 -49.97 -11.13
CA PRO A 28 17.56 -49.13 -10.13
C PRO A 28 17.04 -47.68 -10.28
N THR A 29 16.44 -47.18 -9.22
CA THR A 29 16.04 -45.78 -9.14
C THR A 29 17.30 -44.91 -9.28
N PRO A 30 17.35 -43.95 -10.23
CA PRO A 30 18.52 -43.09 -10.35
C PRO A 30 18.69 -42.32 -9.02
N GLU A 31 19.90 -42.38 -8.50
CA GLU A 31 20.30 -41.63 -7.32
C GLU A 31 20.05 -40.13 -7.57
N PRO A 32 19.40 -39.40 -6.67
CA PRO A 32 19.11 -37.98 -6.89
C PRO A 32 20.44 -37.21 -7.08
N THR A 33 20.68 -36.76 -8.30
CA THR A 33 21.80 -35.88 -8.58
C THR A 33 21.58 -34.61 -7.77
N LEU A 34 22.41 -34.36 -6.76
CA LEU A 34 22.41 -33.13 -6.00
C LEU A 34 22.57 -31.98 -6.99
N ALA A 35 21.57 -31.08 -7.02
CA ALA A 35 21.69 -29.85 -7.79
C ALA A 35 22.98 -29.13 -7.35
N PRO A 36 23.78 -28.61 -8.30
CA PRO A 36 24.98 -27.88 -7.91
C PRO A 36 24.64 -26.77 -6.95
N THR A 37 25.23 -26.76 -5.78
CA THR A 37 25.11 -25.65 -4.82
C THR A 37 25.53 -24.38 -5.54
N PRO A 38 24.70 -23.33 -5.59
CA PRO A 38 25.06 -22.11 -6.27
C PRO A 38 26.36 -21.56 -5.62
N THR A 39 27.39 -21.46 -6.42
CA THR A 39 28.65 -20.84 -6.01
C THR A 39 28.34 -19.42 -5.59
N PRO A 40 28.72 -18.94 -4.38
CA PRO A 40 28.53 -17.57 -3.98
C PRO A 40 29.23 -16.68 -4.99
N GLN A 41 28.48 -15.90 -5.77
CA GLN A 41 29.08 -14.87 -6.62
C GLN A 41 29.64 -13.81 -5.67
N ILE A 42 30.95 -13.63 -5.70
CA ILE A 42 31.61 -12.49 -5.06
C ILE A 42 31.16 -11.27 -5.86
N ARG A 43 30.11 -10.57 -5.38
CA ARG A 43 29.69 -9.29 -5.95
C ARG A 43 30.82 -8.32 -5.67
N GLY A 44 31.24 -7.57 -6.70
CA GLY A 44 32.18 -6.47 -6.53
C GLY A 44 31.63 -5.40 -5.57
N GLU A 45 32.42 -4.37 -5.32
CA GLU A 45 32.00 -3.21 -4.53
C GLU A 45 30.72 -2.61 -5.14
N LEU A 46 29.76 -2.26 -4.29
CA LEU A 46 28.46 -1.74 -4.67
C LEU A 46 28.61 -0.37 -5.37
N GLY A 47 27.86 -0.13 -6.42
CA GLY A 47 27.94 1.10 -7.23
C GLY A 47 29.01 1.08 -8.32
N THR A 48 29.61 -0.10 -8.59
CA THR A 48 30.58 -0.31 -9.70
C THR A 48 29.90 -0.93 -10.93
N GLU A 49 30.60 -1.01 -12.07
CA GLU A 49 30.09 -1.69 -13.28
C GLU A 49 29.75 -3.17 -13.03
N SER A 50 30.48 -3.86 -12.17
CA SER A 50 30.23 -5.27 -11.84
C SER A 50 29.14 -5.48 -10.79
N ASN A 51 28.76 -4.42 -10.05
CA ASN A 51 27.72 -4.45 -9.03
C ASN A 51 27.02 -3.07 -8.94
N PRO A 52 26.19 -2.70 -9.94
CA PRO A 52 25.56 -1.38 -10.01
C PRO A 52 24.50 -1.21 -8.93
N LEU A 53 24.23 0.04 -8.57
CA LEU A 53 23.03 0.39 -7.82
C LEU A 53 21.81 0.23 -8.71
N ILE A 54 20.77 -0.36 -8.16
CA ILE A 54 19.49 -0.52 -8.85
C ILE A 54 18.54 0.56 -8.38
N LEU A 55 18.16 1.44 -9.32
CA LEU A 55 17.09 2.42 -9.17
C LEU A 55 15.81 1.85 -9.78
N THR A 56 14.78 1.66 -8.99
CA THR A 56 13.49 1.20 -9.52
C THR A 56 12.64 2.39 -9.93
N LEU A 57 12.10 2.33 -11.14
CA LEU A 57 11.06 3.24 -11.59
C LEU A 57 9.70 2.79 -11.02
N ALA A 58 8.67 3.61 -11.18
CA ALA A 58 7.33 3.25 -10.71
C ALA A 58 6.88 1.90 -11.29
N PRO A 59 6.28 1.02 -10.47
CA PRO A 59 5.84 -0.29 -10.94
C PRO A 59 4.89 -0.21 -12.12
N SER A 60 5.14 -1.03 -13.15
CA SER A 60 4.29 -1.09 -14.34
C SER A 60 4.46 -2.42 -15.08
N SER A 61 3.36 -3.03 -15.45
CA SER A 61 3.36 -4.19 -16.34
C SER A 61 3.52 -3.81 -17.83
N ARG A 62 3.33 -2.54 -18.18
CA ARG A 62 3.42 -1.99 -19.53
C ARG A 62 4.05 -0.60 -19.52
N PRO A 63 5.36 -0.48 -19.26
CA PRO A 63 6.03 0.81 -19.24
C PRO A 63 6.02 1.45 -20.64
N THR A 64 5.94 2.77 -20.67
CA THR A 64 6.03 3.55 -21.91
C THR A 64 7.48 3.97 -22.19
N ASP A 65 7.82 4.24 -23.45
CA ASP A 65 9.16 4.74 -23.83
C ASP A 65 9.50 6.05 -23.10
N SER A 66 8.49 6.89 -22.81
CA SER A 66 8.69 8.13 -22.05
C SER A 66 9.13 7.86 -20.60
N VAL A 67 8.57 6.85 -19.94
CA VAL A 67 8.97 6.45 -18.57
C VAL A 67 10.40 5.91 -18.57
N ILE A 68 10.75 5.07 -19.55
CA ILE A 68 12.10 4.52 -19.70
C ILE A 68 13.11 5.66 -19.91
N SER A 69 12.85 6.55 -20.89
CA SER A 69 13.74 7.67 -21.18
C SER A 69 13.88 8.65 -19.99
N ALA A 70 12.80 8.88 -19.25
CA ALA A 70 12.85 9.71 -18.06
C ALA A 70 13.65 9.04 -16.93
N GLY A 71 13.56 7.72 -16.80
CA GLY A 71 14.38 6.91 -15.88
C GLY A 71 15.88 7.03 -16.22
N ASP A 72 16.21 7.02 -17.50
CA ASP A 72 17.60 7.24 -17.98
C ASP A 72 18.11 8.63 -17.61
N VAL A 73 17.29 9.68 -17.73
CA VAL A 73 17.65 11.04 -17.27
C VAL A 73 17.97 11.05 -15.78
N ILE A 74 17.11 10.44 -14.95
CA ILE A 74 17.33 10.39 -13.49
C ILE A 74 18.61 9.64 -13.17
N SER A 75 18.79 8.44 -13.71
CA SER A 75 19.96 7.59 -13.42
C SER A 75 21.26 8.22 -13.89
N ALA A 76 21.29 8.77 -15.10
CA ALA A 76 22.46 9.46 -15.65
C ALA A 76 22.85 10.69 -14.81
N TYR A 77 21.87 11.47 -14.37
CA TYR A 77 22.14 12.62 -13.51
C TYR A 77 22.76 12.20 -12.19
N ILE A 78 22.13 11.24 -11.48
CA ILE A 78 22.65 10.76 -10.19
C ILE A 78 24.03 10.14 -10.36
N GLN A 79 24.25 9.35 -11.42
CA GLN A 79 25.55 8.77 -11.73
C GLN A 79 26.62 9.86 -11.96
N SER A 80 26.31 10.92 -12.71
CA SER A 80 27.23 12.03 -12.97
C SER A 80 27.63 12.79 -11.70
N ARG A 81 26.74 12.86 -10.72
CA ARG A 81 26.97 13.60 -9.46
C ARG A 81 27.65 12.75 -8.39
N THR A 82 27.48 11.43 -8.42
CA THR A 82 27.96 10.52 -7.37
C THR A 82 29.13 9.66 -7.80
N GLY A 83 29.31 9.45 -9.11
CA GLY A 83 30.28 8.51 -9.67
C GLY A 83 29.85 7.04 -9.56
N TYR A 84 28.72 6.72 -8.91
CA TYR A 84 28.24 5.35 -8.81
C TYR A 84 27.55 4.91 -10.10
N ARG A 85 27.80 3.67 -10.51
CA ARG A 85 27.06 3.05 -11.61
C ARG A 85 25.63 2.78 -11.18
N ILE A 86 24.65 3.30 -11.92
CA ILE A 86 23.21 3.14 -11.64
C ILE A 86 22.54 2.51 -12.85
N VAL A 87 21.68 1.51 -12.59
CA VAL A 87 20.86 0.85 -13.59
C VAL A 87 19.40 0.98 -13.18
N THR A 88 18.55 1.32 -14.13
CA THR A 88 17.10 1.41 -13.91
C THR A 88 16.41 0.06 -14.12
N VAL A 89 15.42 -0.26 -13.28
CA VAL A 89 14.58 -1.44 -13.39
C VAL A 89 13.13 -1.04 -13.17
N ILE A 90 12.20 -1.62 -13.91
CA ILE A 90 10.76 -1.42 -13.73
C ILE A 90 10.16 -2.70 -13.16
N PRO A 91 9.77 -2.72 -11.88
CA PRO A 91 9.08 -3.86 -11.30
C PRO A 91 7.66 -3.98 -11.86
N VAL A 92 7.13 -5.20 -11.95
CA VAL A 92 5.77 -5.44 -12.47
C VAL A 92 4.68 -5.02 -11.50
N SER A 93 4.98 -4.95 -10.19
CA SER A 93 4.08 -4.54 -9.12
C SER A 93 4.88 -4.04 -7.91
N GLU A 94 4.22 -3.35 -6.97
CA GLU A 94 4.86 -2.92 -5.73
C GLU A 94 5.23 -4.11 -4.83
N ASN A 95 4.45 -5.19 -4.86
CA ASN A 95 4.81 -6.44 -4.16
C ASN A 95 6.13 -7.02 -4.66
N ALA A 96 6.34 -7.06 -5.99
CA ALA A 96 7.61 -7.51 -6.58
C ALA A 96 8.77 -6.56 -6.23
N LEU A 97 8.50 -5.26 -6.12
CA LEU A 97 9.46 -4.26 -5.68
C LEU A 97 9.90 -4.50 -4.23
N LEU A 98 8.96 -4.69 -3.30
CA LEU A 98 9.26 -4.97 -1.89
C LEU A 98 10.10 -6.25 -1.72
N ASP A 99 9.77 -7.29 -2.47
CA ASP A 99 10.54 -8.54 -2.51
C ASP A 99 11.97 -8.32 -3.04
N SER A 100 12.13 -7.46 -4.05
CA SER A 100 13.44 -7.10 -4.61
C SER A 100 14.29 -6.29 -3.63
N ILE A 101 13.68 -5.36 -2.89
CA ILE A 101 14.37 -4.58 -1.84
C ILE A 101 14.84 -5.52 -0.73
N SER A 102 13.97 -6.38 -0.21
CA SER A 102 14.28 -7.31 0.88
C SER A 102 15.38 -8.33 0.52
N LYS A 103 15.56 -8.62 -0.78
CA LYS A 103 16.64 -9.49 -1.30
C LYS A 103 17.92 -8.75 -1.65
N GLY A 104 18.00 -7.43 -1.46
CA GLY A 104 19.14 -6.61 -1.86
C GLY A 104 19.32 -6.49 -3.37
N ASN A 105 18.24 -6.62 -4.16
CA ASN A 105 18.21 -6.50 -5.62
C ASN A 105 17.63 -5.17 -6.10
N ALA A 106 17.17 -4.31 -5.17
CA ALA A 106 16.74 -2.94 -5.44
C ALA A 106 17.26 -2.05 -4.30
N HIS A 107 17.81 -0.88 -4.65
CA HIS A 107 18.55 -0.04 -3.71
C HIS A 107 17.91 1.33 -3.51
N ILE A 108 17.24 1.86 -4.53
CA ILE A 108 16.55 3.14 -4.53
C ILE A 108 15.18 2.89 -5.16
N ALA A 109 14.12 3.33 -4.50
CA ALA A 109 12.77 3.05 -4.93
C ALA A 109 11.80 4.19 -4.57
N SER A 110 10.66 4.26 -5.27
CA SER A 110 9.48 4.96 -4.79
C SER A 110 8.50 3.96 -4.22
N LEU A 111 7.96 4.26 -3.04
CA LEU A 111 6.97 3.40 -2.36
C LEU A 111 5.69 4.17 -2.09
N SER A 112 4.56 3.44 -2.15
CA SER A 112 3.30 3.91 -1.61
C SER A 112 3.38 4.02 -0.08
N PRO A 113 2.43 4.69 0.58
CA PRO A 113 2.37 4.74 2.04
C PRO A 113 2.42 3.36 2.71
N TYR A 114 1.69 2.38 2.17
CA TYR A 114 1.68 1.03 2.72
C TYR A 114 2.94 0.25 2.38
N GLY A 115 3.45 0.38 1.16
CA GLY A 115 4.73 -0.21 0.76
C GLY A 115 5.86 0.28 1.65
N TYR A 116 5.89 1.58 1.94
CA TYR A 116 6.84 2.13 2.91
C TYR A 116 6.65 1.54 4.32
N ALA A 117 5.41 1.48 4.84
CA ALA A 117 5.15 0.92 6.16
C ALA A 117 5.63 -0.53 6.29
N ILE A 118 5.41 -1.35 5.26
CA ILE A 118 5.86 -2.75 5.21
C ILE A 118 7.40 -2.83 5.20
N ALA A 119 8.07 -2.10 4.29
CA ALA A 119 9.53 -2.13 4.16
C ALA A 119 10.22 -1.56 5.40
N TYR A 120 9.67 -0.50 5.99
CA TYR A 120 10.17 0.10 7.22
C TYR A 120 10.09 -0.87 8.41
N GLN A 121 8.97 -1.58 8.58
CA GLN A 121 8.81 -2.58 9.65
C GLN A 121 9.79 -3.75 9.52
N ARG A 122 10.21 -4.07 8.29
CA ARG A 122 11.25 -5.07 8.02
C ARG A 122 12.67 -4.53 8.21
N SER A 123 12.82 -3.22 8.46
CA SER A 123 14.10 -2.51 8.47
C SER A 123 14.85 -2.55 7.13
N ASP A 124 14.13 -2.73 6.03
CA ASP A 124 14.71 -2.86 4.69
C ASP A 124 15.08 -1.49 4.08
N VAL A 125 14.40 -0.42 4.51
CA VAL A 125 14.52 0.93 3.89
C VAL A 125 14.63 2.05 4.91
N THR A 126 15.16 3.19 4.43
CA THR A 126 15.08 4.50 5.09
C THR A 126 14.51 5.52 4.10
N ALA A 127 13.69 6.44 4.61
CA ALA A 127 13.11 7.52 3.81
C ALA A 127 14.18 8.51 3.34
N LEU A 128 14.02 9.02 2.13
CA LEU A 128 14.94 9.96 1.50
C LEU A 128 14.25 11.28 1.20
N LEU A 129 13.18 11.21 0.40
CA LEU A 129 12.38 12.35 -0.04
C LEU A 129 10.90 11.99 0.03
N ALA A 130 10.09 12.89 0.58
CA ALA A 130 8.64 12.83 0.49
C ALA A 130 8.17 13.57 -0.76
N ARG A 131 7.14 13.04 -1.42
CA ARG A 131 6.36 13.79 -2.42
C ARG A 131 5.66 14.95 -1.75
N VAL A 132 5.73 16.13 -2.36
CA VAL A 132 4.92 17.29 -1.98
C VAL A 132 3.71 17.38 -2.91
N ARG A 133 2.54 17.57 -2.35
CA ARG A 133 1.30 17.82 -3.08
C ARG A 133 0.55 18.98 -2.43
N ASP A 134 0.20 19.98 -3.21
CA ASP A 134 -0.46 21.20 -2.72
C ASP A 134 0.29 21.84 -1.53
N GLY A 135 1.63 21.84 -1.57
CA GLY A 135 2.51 22.37 -0.53
C GLY A 135 2.59 21.52 0.74
N GLN A 136 2.05 20.30 0.75
CA GLN A 136 2.02 19.41 1.92
C GLN A 136 2.66 18.06 1.59
N ILE A 137 3.35 17.47 2.57
CA ILE A 137 3.90 16.09 2.49
C ILE A 137 2.98 15.07 3.18
N PHE A 138 2.03 15.55 3.98
CA PHE A 138 1.02 14.74 4.65
C PHE A 138 -0.35 15.39 4.52
N TYR A 139 -1.40 14.57 4.56
CA TYR A 139 -2.78 15.01 4.66
C TYR A 139 -3.49 14.31 5.81
N GLY A 140 -4.71 14.74 6.13
CA GLY A 140 -5.46 14.21 7.24
C GLY A 140 -6.74 13.49 6.84
N ALA A 141 -7.29 12.78 7.81
CA ALA A 141 -8.62 12.19 7.75
C ALA A 141 -9.57 12.87 8.72
N GLN A 142 -10.86 12.80 8.42
CA GLN A 142 -11.90 13.25 9.30
C GLN A 142 -13.01 12.21 9.46
N ILE A 143 -13.62 12.17 10.62
CA ILE A 143 -14.81 11.40 10.90
C ILE A 143 -15.99 12.35 10.89
N ILE A 144 -17.01 12.02 10.11
CA ILE A 144 -18.19 12.83 9.85
C ILE A 144 -19.46 12.09 10.23
N ALA A 145 -20.49 12.83 10.64
CA ALA A 145 -21.80 12.29 10.90
C ALA A 145 -22.90 13.28 10.50
N ASN A 146 -24.13 12.78 10.27
CA ASN A 146 -25.27 13.67 10.06
C ASN A 146 -25.58 14.45 11.34
N ARG A 147 -25.97 15.71 11.21
CA ARG A 147 -26.34 16.57 12.34
C ARG A 147 -27.53 16.05 13.15
N THR A 148 -28.42 15.27 12.53
CA THR A 148 -29.57 14.62 13.19
C THR A 148 -29.15 13.50 14.14
N LYS A 149 -27.97 12.89 13.92
CA LYS A 149 -27.42 11.89 14.83
C LYS A 149 -26.95 12.54 16.13
N ASN A 150 -27.22 11.87 17.22
CA ASN A 150 -26.85 12.36 18.56
C ASN A 150 -25.36 12.09 18.87
N PHE A 151 -24.46 12.62 18.02
CA PHE A 151 -23.02 12.62 18.26
C PHE A 151 -22.55 13.99 18.68
N THR A 152 -21.66 14.05 19.67
CA THR A 152 -21.00 15.28 20.08
C THR A 152 -19.88 15.59 19.07
N PRO A 153 -19.88 16.77 18.42
CA PRO A 153 -18.74 17.18 17.61
C PRO A 153 -17.60 17.61 18.53
N TYR A 154 -16.47 16.92 18.42
CA TYR A 154 -15.25 17.23 19.16
C TYR A 154 -14.22 17.95 18.29
N PHE A 155 -14.65 18.48 17.15
CA PHE A 155 -13.85 19.34 16.29
C PHE A 155 -14.48 20.74 16.25
N ASP A 156 -13.70 21.75 16.61
CA ASP A 156 -14.06 23.15 16.48
C ASP A 156 -13.64 23.65 15.08
N GLU A 157 -14.60 23.82 14.18
CA GLU A 157 -14.34 24.23 12.79
C GLU A 157 -13.80 25.67 12.69
N ILE A 158 -14.07 26.54 13.69
CA ILE A 158 -13.59 27.92 13.68
C ILE A 158 -12.11 28.00 14.08
N LYS A 159 -11.73 27.24 15.10
CA LYS A 159 -10.36 27.17 15.58
C LYS A 159 -9.50 26.13 14.80
N ASN A 160 -10.15 25.27 14.01
CA ASN A 160 -9.55 24.16 13.30
C ASN A 160 -8.76 23.21 14.24
N GLU A 161 -9.35 22.88 15.40
CA GLU A 161 -8.73 22.03 16.42
C GLU A 161 -9.72 21.03 17.04
N ASN A 162 -9.22 19.88 17.47
CA ASN A 162 -10.01 18.94 18.27
C ASN A 162 -10.10 19.45 19.72
N THR A 163 -11.28 19.31 20.33
CA THR A 163 -11.57 19.80 21.69
C THR A 163 -11.38 18.73 22.76
N THR A 164 -11.04 17.50 22.38
CA THR A 164 -10.77 16.38 23.28
C THR A 164 -9.76 15.41 22.65
N ASP A 165 -9.31 14.40 23.41
CA ASP A 165 -8.48 13.33 22.92
C ASP A 165 -9.28 12.35 22.00
N VAL A 166 -8.55 11.61 21.19
CA VAL A 166 -9.12 10.69 20.20
C VAL A 166 -9.95 9.58 20.85
N ALA A 167 -9.49 9.00 21.98
CA ALA A 167 -10.18 7.88 22.61
C ALA A 167 -11.54 8.34 23.19
N SER A 168 -11.58 9.51 23.80
CA SER A 168 -12.84 10.11 24.29
C SER A 168 -13.80 10.45 23.15
N ALA A 169 -13.30 11.02 22.05
CA ALA A 169 -14.12 11.37 20.90
C ALA A 169 -14.73 10.14 20.23
N LEU A 170 -13.95 9.06 20.07
CA LEU A 170 -14.35 7.90 19.29
C LEU A 170 -15.25 6.93 20.04
N LYS A 171 -15.31 6.93 21.38
CA LYS A 171 -16.18 6.05 22.18
C LYS A 171 -17.65 6.10 21.78
N GLN A 172 -18.12 7.23 21.28
CA GLN A 172 -19.51 7.40 20.85
C GLN A 172 -19.87 6.56 19.61
N PHE A 173 -18.88 5.99 18.90
CA PHE A 173 -19.08 5.11 17.74
C PHE A 173 -19.18 3.63 18.12
N GLN A 174 -19.12 3.29 19.41
CA GLN A 174 -19.33 1.91 19.86
C GLN A 174 -20.67 1.37 19.34
N GLU A 175 -20.66 0.18 18.72
CA GLU A 175 -21.81 -0.47 18.12
C GLU A 175 -22.55 0.37 17.06
N LYS A 176 -21.88 1.30 16.40
CA LYS A 176 -22.42 2.10 15.30
C LYS A 176 -22.00 1.52 13.94
N LYS A 177 -22.79 1.82 12.90
CA LYS A 177 -22.50 1.43 11.52
C LYS A 177 -21.64 2.49 10.84
N ALA A 178 -20.51 2.07 10.27
CA ALA A 178 -19.57 2.93 9.56
C ALA A 178 -19.80 2.93 8.04
N CYS A 179 -19.52 4.05 7.38
CA CYS A 179 -19.33 4.12 5.93
C CYS A 179 -17.89 4.45 5.60
N TRP A 180 -17.30 3.64 4.73
CA TRP A 180 -15.93 3.77 4.22
C TRP A 180 -15.93 4.07 2.72
N SER A 181 -14.88 4.70 2.22
CA SER A 181 -14.77 4.96 0.78
C SER A 181 -14.37 3.71 0.00
N ASP A 182 -13.20 3.20 0.27
CA ASP A 182 -12.54 2.13 -0.46
C ASP A 182 -11.68 1.30 0.51
N PRO A 183 -11.59 -0.03 0.35
CA PRO A 183 -10.80 -0.90 1.23
C PRO A 183 -9.31 -0.56 1.32
N VAL A 184 -8.74 0.07 0.29
CA VAL A 184 -7.33 0.48 0.26
C VAL A 184 -7.12 1.96 0.61
N SER A 185 -8.20 2.70 0.91
CA SER A 185 -8.10 4.14 1.19
C SER A 185 -7.49 4.43 2.56
N PRO A 186 -6.34 5.15 2.65
CA PRO A 186 -5.77 5.52 3.94
C PRO A 186 -6.72 6.38 4.78
N SER A 187 -7.25 7.48 4.23
CA SER A 187 -8.10 8.43 4.97
C SER A 187 -9.57 8.01 5.08
N GLY A 188 -10.06 7.24 4.11
CA GLY A 188 -11.47 6.80 4.08
C GLY A 188 -11.72 5.46 4.74
N TYR A 189 -10.68 4.78 5.26
CA TYR A 189 -10.82 3.48 5.91
C TYR A 189 -9.68 3.14 6.87
N VAL A 190 -8.44 2.93 6.39
CA VAL A 190 -7.39 2.25 7.15
C VAL A 190 -7.00 3.01 8.42
N ILE A 191 -6.72 4.31 8.32
CA ILE A 191 -6.33 5.15 9.48
C ILE A 191 -7.50 5.36 10.45
N PRO A 192 -8.72 5.71 9.99
CA PRO A 192 -9.89 5.73 10.87
C PRO A 192 -10.17 4.40 11.58
N LEU A 193 -10.02 3.27 10.90
CA LEU A 193 -10.17 1.95 11.52
C LEU A 193 -9.09 1.71 12.59
N GLY A 194 -7.83 2.08 12.29
CA GLY A 194 -6.74 2.00 13.25
C GLY A 194 -7.00 2.81 14.52
N LEU A 195 -7.50 4.02 14.37
CA LEU A 195 -7.90 4.88 15.50
C LEU A 195 -9.03 4.28 16.33
N LEU A 196 -10.08 3.77 15.69
CA LEU A 196 -11.19 3.10 16.38
C LEU A 196 -10.70 1.89 17.17
N LYS A 197 -9.85 1.06 16.59
CA LYS A 197 -9.26 -0.11 17.26
C LYS A 197 -8.36 0.28 18.44
N GLN A 198 -7.50 1.30 18.28
CA GLN A 198 -6.69 1.81 19.38
C GLN A 198 -7.55 2.37 20.53
N ALA A 199 -8.68 3.01 20.20
CA ALA A 199 -9.64 3.49 21.20
C ALA A 199 -10.49 2.37 21.83
N GLY A 200 -10.31 1.11 21.41
CA GLY A 200 -11.10 -0.03 21.88
C GLY A 200 -12.55 -0.03 21.39
N VAL A 201 -12.85 0.70 20.32
CA VAL A 201 -14.19 0.85 19.75
C VAL A 201 -14.46 -0.27 18.74
N GLN A 202 -15.54 -1.00 18.96
CA GLN A 202 -16.07 -2.01 18.04
C GLN A 202 -17.27 -1.47 17.30
N ILE A 203 -17.19 -1.39 15.98
CA ILE A 203 -18.33 -1.02 15.14
C ILE A 203 -19.26 -2.22 14.94
N ARG A 204 -20.54 -1.98 14.77
CA ARG A 204 -21.53 -3.05 14.55
C ARG A 204 -21.37 -3.68 13.16
N SER A 205 -21.23 -2.85 12.14
CA SER A 205 -21.07 -3.24 10.74
C SER A 205 -20.52 -2.04 9.95
N ASP A 206 -20.18 -2.26 8.69
CA ASP A 206 -19.69 -1.22 7.79
C ASP A 206 -20.28 -1.38 6.37
N ALA A 207 -20.03 -0.35 5.55
CA ALA A 207 -20.34 -0.35 4.12
C ALA A 207 -19.25 0.43 3.36
N PHE A 208 -18.83 -0.11 2.21
CA PHE A 208 -17.90 0.54 1.29
C PHE A 208 -18.67 1.20 0.15
N LEU A 209 -18.34 2.46 -0.17
CA LEU A 209 -19.09 3.33 -1.08
C LEU A 209 -18.25 3.83 -2.27
N ALA A 210 -17.14 3.19 -2.53
CA ALA A 210 -16.22 3.36 -3.67
C ALA A 210 -15.45 4.69 -3.73
N ASN A 211 -15.93 5.79 -3.14
CA ASN A 211 -15.21 7.07 -3.13
C ASN A 211 -15.64 7.98 -1.99
N GLN A 212 -14.82 8.99 -1.70
CA GLN A 212 -15.00 9.93 -0.58
C GLN A 212 -16.31 10.75 -0.68
N PRO A 213 -16.66 11.35 -1.85
CA PRO A 213 -17.93 12.06 -1.98
C PRO A 213 -19.16 11.17 -1.74
N SER A 214 -19.11 9.89 -2.10
CA SER A 214 -20.20 8.94 -1.83
C SER A 214 -20.39 8.68 -0.33
N VAL A 215 -19.31 8.68 0.45
CA VAL A 215 -19.40 8.61 1.92
C VAL A 215 -20.13 9.83 2.48
N VAL A 216 -19.78 11.05 1.99
CA VAL A 216 -20.46 12.27 2.41
C VAL A 216 -21.95 12.22 2.05
N ARG A 217 -22.31 11.77 0.83
CA ARG A 217 -23.73 11.60 0.42
C ARG A 217 -24.49 10.63 1.31
N ALA A 218 -23.89 9.49 1.66
CA ALA A 218 -24.51 8.50 2.53
C ALA A 218 -24.76 9.03 3.95
N VAL A 219 -23.77 9.77 4.50
CA VAL A 219 -23.92 10.45 5.79
C VAL A 219 -24.96 11.57 5.71
N TYR A 220 -25.00 12.31 4.59
CA TYR A 220 -26.01 13.37 4.36
C TYR A 220 -27.42 12.80 4.32
N ALA A 221 -27.63 11.67 3.61
CA ALA A 221 -28.94 11.02 3.49
C ALA A 221 -29.44 10.37 4.78
N ASP A 222 -28.52 10.04 5.70
CA ASP A 222 -28.80 9.51 7.06
C ASP A 222 -29.50 8.16 7.11
N ASP A 223 -29.43 7.35 6.05
CA ASP A 223 -30.14 6.09 5.93
C ASP A 223 -29.23 4.84 5.84
N ILE A 224 -27.97 5.00 5.40
CA ILE A 224 -27.06 3.88 5.17
C ILE A 224 -26.18 3.59 6.38
N CYS A 225 -25.62 4.62 7.03
CA CYS A 225 -24.66 4.51 8.13
C CYS A 225 -24.87 5.58 9.19
N ASP A 226 -24.27 5.36 10.36
CA ASP A 226 -24.34 6.31 11.48
C ASP A 226 -23.26 7.39 11.37
N PHE A 227 -22.09 7.03 10.82
CA PHE A 227 -20.94 7.91 10.59
C PHE A 227 -20.11 7.44 9.39
N GLY A 228 -19.22 8.29 8.93
CA GLY A 228 -18.28 7.94 7.85
C GLY A 228 -16.91 8.56 8.07
N ALA A 229 -15.93 8.13 7.27
CA ALA A 229 -14.60 8.72 7.25
C ALA A 229 -14.18 9.14 5.85
N THR A 230 -13.46 10.28 5.79
CA THR A 230 -13.00 10.87 4.53
C THR A 230 -11.67 11.59 4.74
N PHE A 231 -11.03 12.06 3.63
CA PHE A 231 -9.97 13.05 3.73
C PHE A 231 -10.53 14.41 4.18
N ILE A 232 -9.68 15.29 4.65
CA ILE A 232 -10.00 16.67 5.03
C ILE A 232 -9.90 17.59 3.80
N ASP A 233 -10.94 18.21 3.27
CA ASP A 233 -12.35 18.08 3.62
C ASP A 233 -13.16 17.61 2.40
N ALA A 234 -13.63 16.38 2.39
CA ALA A 234 -14.39 15.86 1.26
C ALA A 234 -15.78 16.49 1.07
N ARG A 235 -16.28 17.22 2.08
CA ARG A 235 -17.56 17.96 2.00
C ARG A 235 -17.51 19.11 0.99
N THR A 236 -16.28 19.64 0.73
CA THR A 236 -16.06 20.76 -0.22
C THR A 236 -15.84 20.29 -1.66
N SER A 237 -16.16 19.03 -1.98
CA SER A 237 -16.08 18.53 -3.35
C SER A 237 -17.06 19.30 -4.25
N PRO A 238 -16.63 19.84 -5.43
CA PRO A 238 -17.50 20.62 -6.31
C PRO A 238 -18.80 19.91 -6.71
N THR A 239 -18.77 18.59 -6.86
CA THR A 239 -19.96 17.78 -7.17
C THR A 239 -20.93 17.71 -6.00
N LEU A 240 -20.43 17.76 -4.77
CA LEU A 240 -21.29 17.77 -3.57
C LEU A 240 -21.91 19.15 -3.35
N GLU A 241 -21.15 20.21 -3.51
CA GLU A 241 -21.66 21.57 -3.38
C GLU A 241 -22.78 21.88 -4.38
N ALA A 242 -22.67 21.34 -5.61
CA ALA A 242 -23.70 21.51 -6.65
C ALA A 242 -24.98 20.72 -6.32
N ASP A 243 -24.85 19.46 -5.88
CA ASP A 243 -26.00 18.58 -5.61
C ASP A 243 -26.64 18.81 -4.25
N TYR A 244 -25.84 19.22 -3.24
CA TYR A 244 -26.19 19.33 -1.83
C TYR A 244 -25.66 20.65 -1.24
N PRO A 245 -26.24 21.82 -1.58
CA PRO A 245 -25.71 23.13 -1.18
C PRO A 245 -25.71 23.36 0.34
N ASP A 246 -26.46 22.56 1.09
CA ASP A 246 -26.53 22.60 2.54
C ASP A 246 -25.69 21.47 3.22
N VAL A 247 -24.77 20.82 2.47
CA VAL A 247 -23.96 19.71 2.97
C VAL A 247 -23.14 20.09 4.21
N MET A 248 -22.59 21.31 4.25
CA MET A 248 -21.81 21.81 5.39
C MET A 248 -22.66 21.98 6.64
N ASP A 249 -23.95 22.27 6.49
CA ASP A 249 -24.89 22.38 7.61
C ASP A 249 -25.38 21.03 8.12
N LYS A 250 -25.57 20.07 7.23
CA LYS A 250 -26.12 18.74 7.56
C LYS A 250 -25.07 17.73 7.99
N VAL A 251 -23.86 17.79 7.41
CA VAL A 251 -22.76 16.86 7.69
C VAL A 251 -21.71 17.56 8.56
N LYS A 252 -21.73 17.25 9.86
CA LYS A 252 -20.78 17.80 10.83
C LYS A 252 -19.51 16.95 10.91
N VAL A 253 -18.38 17.59 11.14
CA VAL A 253 -17.13 16.93 11.54
C VAL A 253 -17.20 16.57 13.02
N ILE A 254 -16.93 15.32 13.33
CA ILE A 254 -16.89 14.83 14.71
C ILE A 254 -15.47 14.95 15.26
N TRP A 255 -14.48 14.57 14.46
CA TRP A 255 -13.08 14.59 14.85
C TRP A 255 -12.18 14.57 13.60
N ARG A 256 -10.97 15.17 13.68
CA ARG A 256 -9.95 15.17 12.61
C ARG A 256 -8.64 14.55 13.10
N THR A 257 -7.95 13.84 12.22
CA THR A 257 -6.54 13.51 12.47
C THR A 257 -5.66 14.74 12.26
N PRO A 258 -4.48 14.82 12.88
CA PRO A 258 -3.40 15.63 12.32
C PRO A 258 -3.11 15.20 10.87
N ASN A 259 -2.30 15.98 10.15
CA ASN A 259 -1.80 15.58 8.85
C ASN A 259 -0.70 14.52 9.03
N ILE A 260 -1.07 13.26 9.05
CA ILE A 260 -0.20 12.10 9.31
C ILE A 260 -0.17 11.08 8.18
N ILE A 261 -1.07 11.20 7.21
CA ILE A 261 -1.16 10.27 6.09
C ILE A 261 -0.20 10.78 5.01
N PRO A 262 0.89 10.04 4.72
CA PRO A 262 1.86 10.47 3.73
C PRO A 262 1.34 10.29 2.30
N TYR A 263 1.95 11.01 1.36
CA TYR A 263 1.98 10.62 -0.04
C TYR A 263 3.11 9.62 -0.28
N GLU A 264 3.35 9.27 -1.53
CA GLU A 264 4.46 8.43 -1.93
C GLU A 264 5.81 9.07 -1.53
N ASN A 265 6.84 8.26 -1.40
CA ASN A 265 8.17 8.73 -1.06
C ASN A 265 9.25 8.06 -1.91
N ILE A 266 10.45 8.62 -1.94
CA ILE A 266 11.67 7.94 -2.39
C ILE A 266 12.37 7.40 -1.16
N VAL A 267 12.74 6.13 -1.22
CA VAL A 267 13.46 5.42 -0.17
C VAL A 267 14.78 4.88 -0.68
N MET A 268 15.68 4.56 0.24
CA MET A 268 16.89 3.80 -0.03
C MET A 268 16.97 2.57 0.87
N SER A 269 17.56 1.50 0.32
CA SER A 269 17.88 0.31 1.13
C SER A 269 18.80 0.67 2.29
N THR A 270 18.55 0.08 3.44
CA THR A 270 19.41 0.19 4.63
C THR A 270 20.76 -0.49 4.43
N ASP A 271 20.89 -1.40 3.46
CA ASP A 271 22.17 -2.03 3.07
C ASP A 271 23.18 -1.05 2.48
N LEU A 272 22.71 0.12 1.99
CA LEU A 272 23.59 1.15 1.48
C LEU A 272 24.37 1.83 2.62
N PRO A 273 25.71 1.97 2.52
CA PRO A 273 26.50 2.74 3.48
C PRO A 273 25.94 4.16 3.67
N PHE A 274 26.03 4.69 4.87
CA PHE A 274 25.49 6.02 5.21
C PHE A 274 26.01 7.11 4.27
N GLU A 275 27.31 7.14 3.98
CA GLU A 275 27.89 8.15 3.08
C GLU A 275 27.37 8.03 1.64
N MET A 276 27.14 6.80 1.17
CA MET A 276 26.54 6.57 -0.15
C MET A 276 25.11 7.12 -0.18
N ARG A 277 24.31 6.84 0.84
CA ARG A 277 22.94 7.38 0.96
C ARG A 277 22.94 8.91 0.96
N ARG A 278 23.85 9.53 1.69
CA ARG A 278 23.97 10.98 1.81
C ARG A 278 24.28 11.66 0.45
N VAL A 279 25.23 11.13 -0.31
CA VAL A 279 25.57 11.72 -1.63
C VAL A 279 24.48 11.48 -2.67
N ILE A 280 23.79 10.33 -2.62
CA ILE A 280 22.63 10.05 -3.48
C ILE A 280 21.49 11.01 -3.15
N GLN A 281 21.19 11.23 -1.86
CA GLN A 281 20.18 12.19 -1.42
C GLN A 281 20.46 13.58 -1.99
N ARG A 282 21.72 14.05 -1.88
CA ARG A 282 22.10 15.33 -2.43
C ARG A 282 21.90 15.39 -3.94
N ALA A 283 22.25 14.33 -4.66
CA ALA A 283 22.06 14.27 -6.09
C ALA A 283 20.59 14.35 -6.51
N PHE A 284 19.66 13.71 -5.76
CA PHE A 284 18.23 13.86 -5.99
C PHE A 284 17.71 15.28 -5.70
N ILE A 285 18.18 15.91 -4.64
CA ILE A 285 17.83 17.31 -4.33
C ILE A 285 18.27 18.21 -5.48
N ASP A 286 19.52 18.07 -5.93
CA ASP A 286 20.06 18.87 -7.04
C ASP A 286 19.34 18.58 -8.36
N LEU A 287 18.94 17.32 -8.63
CA LEU A 287 18.12 16.93 -9.78
C LEU A 287 16.79 17.70 -9.80
N MET A 288 16.11 17.77 -8.65
CA MET A 288 14.82 18.48 -8.52
C MET A 288 14.95 20.01 -8.70
N LEU A 289 16.15 20.57 -8.73
CA LEU A 289 16.37 21.98 -9.07
C LEU A 289 16.48 22.22 -10.59
N THR A 290 16.60 21.17 -11.41
CA THR A 290 16.70 21.28 -12.87
C THR A 290 15.35 21.07 -13.54
N PRO A 291 15.03 21.77 -14.65
CA PRO A 291 13.78 21.55 -15.39
C PRO A 291 13.65 20.11 -15.92
N GLU A 292 14.75 19.56 -16.45
CA GLU A 292 14.80 18.20 -16.99
C GLU A 292 14.58 17.15 -15.88
N GLY A 293 15.17 17.36 -14.70
CA GLY A 293 14.98 16.49 -13.54
C GLY A 293 13.56 16.52 -13.01
N LYS A 294 12.95 17.71 -12.87
CA LYS A 294 11.54 17.82 -12.49
C LYS A 294 10.63 17.09 -13.48
N SER A 295 10.83 17.31 -14.78
CA SER A 295 10.06 16.64 -15.83
C SER A 295 10.21 15.11 -15.77
N ALA A 296 11.43 14.63 -15.53
CA ALA A 296 11.70 13.19 -15.40
C ALA A 296 11.02 12.60 -14.15
N MET A 297 11.15 13.25 -12.99
CA MET A 297 10.51 12.81 -11.73
C MET A 297 8.99 12.83 -11.84
N GLN A 298 8.42 13.84 -12.52
CA GLN A 298 6.98 13.88 -12.80
C GLN A 298 6.56 12.74 -13.74
N THR A 299 7.33 12.46 -14.77
CA THR A 299 7.01 11.38 -15.74
C THR A 299 7.09 10.01 -15.11
N VAL A 300 8.10 9.75 -14.26
CA VAL A 300 8.33 8.43 -13.67
C VAL A 300 7.48 8.18 -12.44
N TYR A 301 7.38 9.16 -11.53
CA TYR A 301 6.79 8.98 -10.21
C TYR A 301 5.58 9.88 -9.94
N GLY A 302 5.26 10.80 -10.84
CA GLY A 302 4.21 11.80 -10.62
C GLY A 302 4.59 12.87 -9.59
N PHE A 303 5.90 13.11 -9.35
CA PHE A 303 6.38 14.07 -8.35
C PHE A 303 6.76 15.40 -9.01
N ASP A 304 5.98 16.44 -8.73
CA ASP A 304 6.27 17.81 -9.16
C ASP A 304 7.26 18.51 -8.20
N GLU A 305 7.18 18.14 -6.92
CA GLU A 305 7.98 18.71 -5.84
C GLU A 305 8.31 17.63 -4.81
N THR A 306 9.47 17.75 -4.16
CA THR A 306 9.91 16.84 -3.10
C THR A 306 10.49 17.60 -1.92
N GLN A 307 10.40 17.00 -0.74
CA GLN A 307 11.01 17.51 0.49
C GLN A 307 11.82 16.40 1.16
N VAL A 308 12.97 16.76 1.72
CA VAL A 308 13.75 15.83 2.56
C VAL A 308 12.94 15.43 3.77
N ILE A 309 12.96 14.15 4.10
CA ILE A 309 12.21 13.59 5.20
C ILE A 309 13.00 12.51 5.91
N GLU A 310 12.68 12.28 7.19
CA GLU A 310 13.24 11.22 8.01
C GLU A 310 12.13 10.23 8.41
N ASP A 311 12.54 8.99 8.72
CA ASP A 311 11.62 7.90 9.10
C ASP A 311 10.75 8.25 10.30
N SER A 312 11.23 9.06 11.24
CA SER A 312 10.49 9.51 12.42
C SER A 312 9.16 10.22 12.08
N ALA A 313 9.09 10.88 10.92
CA ALA A 313 7.88 11.58 10.47
C ALA A 313 6.73 10.63 10.09
N TYR A 314 7.03 9.36 9.82
CA TYR A 314 6.04 8.36 9.44
C TYR A 314 5.53 7.50 10.60
N THR A 315 6.10 7.67 11.80
CA THR A 315 5.85 6.77 12.96
C THR A 315 4.36 6.64 13.29
N GLU A 316 3.63 7.75 13.30
CA GLU A 316 2.21 7.75 13.65
C GLU A 316 1.36 7.05 12.57
N PHE A 317 1.65 7.31 11.29
CA PHE A 317 1.01 6.61 10.18
C PHE A 317 1.23 5.09 10.25
N VAL A 318 2.48 4.66 10.41
CA VAL A 318 2.82 3.22 10.50
C VAL A 318 2.12 2.57 11.69
N THR A 319 2.10 3.26 12.84
CA THR A 319 1.43 2.77 14.05
C THR A 319 -0.06 2.56 13.83
N LEU A 320 -0.74 3.53 13.23
CA LEU A 320 -2.19 3.45 12.98
C LEU A 320 -2.55 2.47 11.87
N ALA A 321 -1.76 2.43 10.79
CA ALA A 321 -1.95 1.45 9.72
C ALA A 321 -1.82 0.02 10.27
N THR A 322 -0.82 -0.24 11.13
CA THR A 322 -0.65 -1.52 11.82
C THR A 322 -1.81 -1.82 12.79
N ALA A 323 -2.23 -0.82 13.57
CA ALA A 323 -3.33 -0.95 14.53
C ALA A 323 -4.67 -1.27 13.83
N SER A 324 -4.83 -0.94 12.54
CA SER A 324 -5.99 -1.34 11.75
C SER A 324 -6.18 -2.86 11.71
N GLY A 325 -5.10 -3.63 11.91
CA GLY A 325 -5.07 -5.10 11.88
C GLY A 325 -5.37 -5.68 10.51
N LEU A 326 -5.27 -4.85 9.45
CA LEU A 326 -5.36 -5.30 8.07
C LEU A 326 -4.02 -5.83 7.60
N ASP A 327 -4.06 -6.77 6.66
CA ASP A 327 -2.85 -7.18 5.94
C ASP A 327 -2.45 -6.07 4.95
N LEU A 328 -1.43 -5.30 5.29
CA LEU A 328 -0.98 -4.18 4.46
C LEU A 328 -0.51 -4.62 3.07
N LEU A 329 -0.02 -5.87 2.92
CA LEU A 329 0.35 -6.41 1.61
C LEU A 329 -0.86 -6.54 0.68
N SER A 330 -2.04 -6.79 1.23
CA SER A 330 -3.28 -6.85 0.44
C SER A 330 -3.81 -5.48 0.00
N LEU A 331 -3.22 -4.39 0.51
CA LEU A 331 -3.61 -3.01 0.19
C LEU A 331 -2.74 -2.37 -0.90
N ILE A 332 -1.69 -3.07 -1.35
CA ILE A 332 -0.80 -2.63 -2.43
C ILE A 332 -0.99 -3.52 -3.66
N GLU A 333 -1.00 -2.92 -4.84
CA GLU A 333 -1.14 -3.60 -6.13
C GLU A 333 0.22 -3.98 -6.78
#